data_2b7642d2aa7b7a02723dfc28e18be222
#
_entry.id   2b7642d2aa7b7a02723dfc28e18be222
#
_cell.length_a   1.000
_cell.length_b   1.000
_cell.length_c   1.000
_cell.angle_alpha   90.00
_cell.angle_beta   90.00
_cell.angle_gamma   90.00
#
_symmetry.space_group_name_H-M   'P 1'
#
loop_
_entity.id
_entity.type
_entity.pdbx_description
1 polymer ?
#
loop_
_entity_poly.entity_id
_entity_poly.type
_entity_poly.pdbx_seq_one_letter_code
_entity_poly.pdbx_strand_id
1 'polypeptide(L)'
;MNEIDKYIIGFPTEVQEQLNIIRRLVFELAPQVTERICWGMPSYSLNGKFLVHFAGFKKHIGFYLSLEELMPFKEKLTAYKTSKGTIQFPLNKPLPVDLIREIIVFLK
;
A
#
# COMPACT_ATOMS: atom_id res chain seq x y z
N MET A 1 6.67 -16.32 -12.24
CA MET A 1 5.69 -15.58 -11.42
C MET A 1 6.06 -15.72 -9.94
N ASN A 2 6.34 -14.60 -9.28
CA ASN A 2 6.71 -14.64 -7.87
C ASN A 2 5.46 -14.66 -6.96
N GLU A 3 5.67 -14.71 -5.65
CA GLU A 3 4.54 -14.81 -4.71
C GLU A 3 3.63 -13.58 -4.71
N ILE A 4 4.17 -12.41 -5.05
CA ILE A 4 3.35 -11.18 -5.13
C ILE A 4 2.46 -11.24 -6.37
N ASP A 5 3.01 -11.69 -7.50
CA ASP A 5 2.21 -11.88 -8.73
C ASP A 5 1.05 -12.83 -8.46
N LYS A 6 1.34 -13.93 -7.77
CA LYS A 6 0.32 -14.93 -7.43
C LYS A 6 -0.76 -14.35 -6.51
N TYR A 7 -0.35 -13.52 -5.57
CA TYR A 7 -1.29 -12.85 -4.68
C TYR A 7 -2.24 -11.96 -5.48
N ILE A 8 -1.70 -11.14 -6.37
CA ILE A 8 -2.47 -10.15 -7.12
C ILE A 8 -3.48 -10.82 -8.07
N ILE A 9 -3.08 -11.86 -8.79
CA ILE A 9 -3.98 -12.49 -9.78
C ILE A 9 -5.18 -13.18 -9.14
N GLY A 10 -5.19 -13.38 -7.82
CA GLY A 10 -6.34 -13.95 -7.12
C GLY A 10 -7.50 -12.99 -6.94
N PHE A 11 -7.36 -11.74 -7.34
CA PHE A 11 -8.39 -10.70 -7.17
C PHE A 11 -9.09 -10.35 -8.47
N PRO A 12 -10.29 -9.74 -8.40
CA PRO A 12 -10.94 -9.19 -9.59
C PRO A 12 -10.07 -8.13 -10.26
N THR A 13 -10.27 -7.93 -11.55
CA THR A 13 -9.44 -7.02 -12.35
C THR A 13 -9.28 -5.62 -11.75
N GLU A 14 -10.36 -5.03 -11.25
CA GLU A 14 -10.30 -3.68 -10.68
C GLU A 14 -9.43 -3.61 -9.42
N VAL A 15 -9.41 -4.68 -8.62
CA VAL A 15 -8.54 -4.77 -7.45
C VAL A 15 -7.08 -4.96 -7.91
N GLN A 16 -6.88 -5.82 -8.91
CA GLN A 16 -5.53 -6.04 -9.46
C GLN A 16 -4.91 -4.73 -9.96
N GLU A 17 -5.70 -3.91 -10.66
CA GLU A 17 -5.21 -2.63 -11.18
C GLU A 17 -4.72 -1.72 -10.06
N GLN A 18 -5.50 -1.62 -8.98
CA GLN A 18 -5.13 -0.79 -7.83
C GLN A 18 -3.89 -1.31 -7.13
N LEU A 19 -3.82 -2.62 -6.90
CA LEU A 19 -2.65 -3.24 -6.27
C LEU A 19 -1.39 -3.02 -7.11
N ASN A 20 -1.51 -3.14 -8.43
CA ASN A 20 -0.38 -2.92 -9.32
C ASN A 20 0.09 -1.47 -9.35
N ILE A 21 -0.82 -0.52 -9.22
CA ILE A 21 -0.45 0.89 -9.14
C ILE A 21 0.42 1.13 -7.91
N ILE A 22 -0.01 0.64 -6.75
CA ILE A 22 0.75 0.80 -5.50
C ILE A 22 2.09 0.10 -5.61
N ARG A 23 2.12 -1.12 -6.14
CA ARG A 23 3.36 -1.88 -6.33
C ARG A 23 4.37 -1.08 -7.18
N ARG A 24 3.90 -0.51 -8.30
CA ARG A 24 4.77 0.29 -9.16
C ARG A 24 5.29 1.54 -8.46
N LEU A 25 4.44 2.21 -7.68
CA LEU A 25 4.87 3.39 -6.92
C LEU A 25 5.96 3.06 -5.93
N VAL A 26 5.83 1.94 -5.22
CA VAL A 26 6.85 1.52 -4.27
C VAL A 26 8.19 1.31 -4.96
N PHE A 27 8.21 0.58 -6.08
CA PHE A 27 9.45 0.33 -6.82
C PHE A 27 10.01 1.58 -7.49
N GLU A 28 9.14 2.47 -7.95
CA GLU A 28 9.57 3.73 -8.55
C GLU A 28 10.30 4.60 -7.53
N LEU A 29 9.75 4.68 -6.32
CA LEU A 29 10.27 5.57 -5.28
C LEU A 29 11.35 4.94 -4.42
N ALA A 30 11.35 3.63 -4.30
CA ALA A 30 12.32 2.89 -3.48
C ALA A 30 12.74 1.62 -4.21
N PRO A 31 13.52 1.74 -5.31
CA PRO A 31 13.84 0.59 -6.16
C PRO A 31 14.65 -0.51 -5.47
N GLN A 32 15.24 -0.23 -4.31
CA GLN A 32 16.04 -1.20 -3.57
C GLN A 32 15.25 -2.00 -2.54
N VAL A 33 13.92 -1.83 -2.49
CA VAL A 33 13.09 -2.59 -1.55
C VAL A 33 13.13 -4.08 -1.84
N THR A 34 12.97 -4.87 -0.78
CA THR A 34 12.72 -6.30 -0.89
C THR A 34 11.22 -6.53 -0.80
N GLU A 35 10.69 -7.26 -1.74
CA GLU A 35 9.26 -7.54 -1.85
C GLU A 35 8.99 -8.99 -1.44
N ARG A 36 8.05 -9.21 -0.51
CA ARG A 36 7.66 -10.57 -0.11
C ARG A 36 6.29 -10.56 0.56
N ILE A 37 5.72 -11.75 0.76
CA ILE A 37 4.48 -11.90 1.52
C ILE A 37 4.83 -12.02 3.00
N CYS A 38 4.25 -11.15 3.82
CA CYS A 38 4.31 -11.23 5.28
C CYS A 38 2.90 -11.00 5.82
N TRP A 39 2.49 -11.79 6.79
CA TRP A 39 1.15 -11.71 7.36
C TRP A 39 0.05 -11.81 6.30
N GLY A 40 0.32 -12.61 5.25
CA GLY A 40 -0.65 -12.85 4.18
C GLY A 40 -0.82 -11.71 3.19
N MET A 41 0.08 -10.72 3.16
CA MET A 41 -0.05 -9.57 2.25
C MET A 41 1.31 -9.12 1.71
N PRO A 42 1.31 -8.44 0.54
CA PRO A 42 2.53 -7.85 0.01
C PRO A 42 3.18 -6.90 1.01
N SER A 43 4.46 -7.09 1.24
CA SER A 43 5.23 -6.37 2.25
C SER A 43 6.55 -5.92 1.66
N TYR A 44 6.95 -4.71 1.96
CA TYR A 44 8.14 -4.09 1.37
C TYR A 44 9.08 -3.63 2.45
N SER A 45 10.35 -4.07 2.34
CA SER A 45 11.40 -3.72 3.31
C SER A 45 12.52 -2.97 2.63
N LEU A 46 13.11 -2.02 3.35
CA LEU A 46 14.26 -1.26 2.87
C LEU A 46 15.28 -1.23 4.01
N ASN A 47 16.50 -1.71 3.73
CA ASN A 47 17.58 -1.76 4.72
C ASN A 47 17.19 -2.50 5.99
N GLY A 48 16.48 -3.61 5.84
CA GLY A 48 16.07 -4.46 6.96
C GLY A 48 14.89 -3.94 7.77
N LYS A 49 14.26 -2.87 7.33
CA LYS A 49 13.12 -2.26 8.03
C LYS A 49 11.90 -2.22 7.10
N PHE A 50 10.72 -2.55 7.63
CA PHE A 50 9.51 -2.48 6.83
C PHE A 50 9.19 -1.04 6.42
N LEU A 51 8.86 -0.88 5.15
CA LEU A 51 8.46 0.40 4.59
C LEU A 51 6.94 0.52 4.57
N VAL A 52 6.27 -0.36 3.85
CA VAL A 52 4.82 -0.42 3.76
C VAL A 52 4.35 -1.85 3.54
N HIS A 53 3.07 -2.05 3.81
CA HIS A 53 2.35 -3.27 3.45
C HIS A 53 1.04 -2.84 2.79
N PHE A 54 0.49 -3.65 1.92
CA PHE A 54 -0.86 -3.38 1.41
C PHE A 54 -1.58 -4.69 1.10
N ALA A 55 -2.90 -4.63 1.04
CA ALA A 55 -3.71 -5.82 0.82
C ALA A 55 -4.96 -5.48 0.02
N GLY A 56 -5.44 -6.44 -0.76
CA GLY A 56 -6.68 -6.31 -1.49
C GLY A 56 -7.85 -6.85 -0.68
N PHE A 57 -8.99 -6.20 -0.76
CA PHE A 57 -10.24 -6.62 -0.16
C PHE A 57 -11.36 -6.45 -1.17
N LYS A 58 -12.53 -6.94 -0.84
CA LYS A 58 -13.66 -6.95 -1.77
C LYS A 58 -14.05 -5.55 -2.26
N LYS A 59 -13.99 -4.54 -1.38
CA LYS A 59 -14.46 -3.20 -1.68
C LYS A 59 -13.43 -2.10 -1.45
N HIS A 60 -12.22 -2.46 -1.02
CA HIS A 60 -11.18 -1.47 -0.76
C HIS A 60 -9.79 -2.09 -0.82
N ILE A 61 -8.80 -1.23 -0.86
CA ILE A 61 -7.40 -1.60 -0.68
C ILE A 61 -7.01 -1.15 0.72
N GLY A 62 -6.38 -2.03 1.50
CA GLY A 62 -5.80 -1.67 2.78
C GLY A 62 -4.34 -1.26 2.58
N PHE A 63 -3.94 -0.16 3.17
CA PHE A 63 -2.57 0.33 3.13
C PHE A 63 -2.10 0.49 4.57
N TYR A 64 -0.99 -0.16 4.91
CA TYR A 64 -0.56 -0.33 6.29
C TYR A 64 0.80 0.29 6.56
N LEU A 65 0.87 1.09 7.63
CA LEU A 65 2.09 1.68 8.15
C LEU A 65 1.91 1.78 9.67
N SER A 66 2.87 2.33 10.40
CA SER A 66 2.70 2.48 11.85
C SER A 66 1.80 3.67 12.17
N LEU A 67 1.21 3.68 13.35
CA LEU A 67 0.40 4.81 13.80
C LEU A 67 1.21 6.11 13.77
N GLU A 68 2.44 6.06 14.23
CA GLU A 68 3.32 7.23 14.23
C GLU A 68 3.59 7.75 12.83
N GLU A 69 3.76 6.84 11.86
CA GLU A 69 4.00 7.20 10.47
C GLU A 69 2.76 7.80 9.82
N LEU A 70 1.58 7.38 10.26
CA LEU A 70 0.33 7.87 9.72
C LEU A 70 -0.02 9.28 10.20
N MET A 71 0.35 9.60 11.44
CA MET A 71 -0.04 10.86 12.08
C MET A 71 0.27 12.12 11.27
N PRO A 72 1.44 12.27 10.63
CA PRO A 72 1.72 13.46 9.83
C PRO A 72 0.75 13.67 8.67
N PHE A 73 0.06 12.62 8.24
CA PHE A 73 -0.85 12.68 7.10
C PHE A 73 -2.33 12.71 7.51
N LYS A 74 -2.60 12.75 8.81
CA LYS A 74 -3.95 12.64 9.35
C LYS A 74 -4.94 13.61 8.69
N GLU A 75 -4.55 14.86 8.52
CA GLU A 75 -5.42 15.87 7.91
C GLU A 75 -5.71 15.55 6.44
N LYS A 76 -4.73 15.02 5.72
CA LYS A 76 -4.89 14.67 4.31
C LYS A 76 -5.70 13.39 4.12
N LEU A 77 -5.92 12.64 5.20
CA LEU A 77 -6.63 11.36 5.16
C LEU A 77 -8.06 11.45 5.67
N THR A 78 -8.58 12.67 5.90
CA THR A 78 -9.94 12.84 6.45
C THR A 78 -11.04 12.26 5.56
N ALA A 79 -10.80 12.15 4.25
CA ALA A 79 -11.76 11.57 3.30
C ALA A 79 -11.73 10.04 3.30
N TYR A 80 -10.83 9.43 4.06
CA TYR A 80 -10.62 7.99 4.06
C TYR A 80 -10.84 7.41 5.44
N LYS A 81 -11.22 6.13 5.47
CA LYS A 81 -11.37 5.41 6.73
C LYS A 81 -9.98 4.99 7.22
N THR A 82 -9.63 5.38 8.43
CA THR A 82 -8.34 5.03 9.02
C THR A 82 -8.52 4.42 10.39
N SER A 83 -7.56 3.60 10.80
CA SER A 83 -7.46 3.11 12.16
C SER A 83 -5.96 2.94 12.45
N LYS A 84 -5.60 2.35 13.56
CA LYS A 84 -4.19 2.25 14.00
C LYS A 84 -3.24 1.82 12.88
N GLY A 85 -2.67 2.79 12.16
CA GLY A 85 -1.72 2.52 11.08
C GLY A 85 -2.32 1.96 9.80
N THR A 86 -3.65 1.93 9.66
CA THR A 86 -4.33 1.41 8.49
C THR A 86 -5.10 2.49 7.77
N ILE A 87 -4.99 2.53 6.45
CA ILE A 87 -5.76 3.42 5.59
C ILE A 87 -6.55 2.56 4.63
N GLN A 88 -7.85 2.82 4.47
CA GLN A 88 -8.70 2.12 3.50
C GLN A 88 -8.95 3.02 2.29
N PHE A 89 -8.54 2.57 1.12
CA PHE A 89 -8.82 3.27 -0.13
C PHE A 89 -9.97 2.55 -0.84
N PRO A 90 -11.19 3.13 -0.85
CA PRO A 90 -12.34 2.45 -1.44
C PRO A 90 -12.19 2.32 -2.96
N LEU A 91 -12.65 1.18 -3.50
CA LEU A 91 -12.53 0.92 -4.94
C LEU A 91 -13.43 1.83 -5.78
N ASN A 92 -14.47 2.42 -5.19
CA ASN A 92 -15.39 3.29 -5.91
C ASN A 92 -14.91 4.73 -6.05
N LYS A 93 -13.68 5.01 -5.61
CA LYS A 93 -13.04 6.32 -5.77
C LYS A 93 -11.69 6.13 -6.42
N PRO A 94 -11.19 7.14 -7.15
CA PRO A 94 -9.83 7.07 -7.70
C PRO A 94 -8.81 6.89 -6.56
N LEU A 95 -7.81 6.07 -6.81
CA LEU A 95 -6.71 5.89 -5.86
C LEU A 95 -5.94 7.20 -5.74
N PRO A 96 -5.69 7.72 -4.51
CA PRO A 96 -5.00 9.00 -4.36
C PRO A 96 -3.49 8.81 -4.56
N VAL A 97 -3.07 8.69 -5.81
CA VAL A 97 -1.69 8.38 -6.21
C VAL A 97 -0.70 9.39 -5.63
N ASP A 98 -1.00 10.68 -5.71
CA ASP A 98 -0.08 11.71 -5.22
C ASP A 98 0.10 11.63 -3.71
N LEU A 99 -0.96 11.34 -2.98
CA LEU A 99 -0.88 11.19 -1.52
C LEU A 99 -0.09 9.94 -1.14
N ILE A 100 -0.31 8.84 -1.84
CA ILE A 100 0.45 7.61 -1.60
C ILE A 100 1.92 7.84 -1.90
N ARG A 101 2.23 8.57 -2.96
CA ARG A 101 3.60 8.95 -3.31
C ARG A 101 4.25 9.75 -2.17
N GLU A 102 3.54 10.74 -1.64
CA GLU A 102 4.05 11.53 -0.51
C GLU A 102 4.36 10.66 0.71
N ILE A 103 3.46 9.73 1.00
CA ILE A 103 3.64 8.83 2.15
C ILE A 103 4.87 7.96 1.97
N ILE A 104 5.03 7.35 0.80
CA ILE A 104 6.18 6.49 0.53
C ILE A 104 7.50 7.27 0.62
N VAL A 105 7.53 8.48 0.05
CA VAL A 105 8.72 9.34 0.11
C VAL A 105 9.07 9.68 1.56
N PHE A 106 8.06 9.94 2.37
CA PHE A 106 8.25 10.24 3.79
C PHE A 106 8.83 9.03 4.55
N LEU A 107 8.37 7.81 4.20
CA LEU A 107 8.75 6.61 4.92
C LEU A 107 10.15 6.08 4.56
N LYS A 108 10.62 6.34 3.35
CA LYS A 108 11.89 5.77 2.90
C LYS A 108 13.14 6.48 3.46
#